data_dc8f81d58fed5c76df9594eb25e33ca6
#
_entry.id   dc8f81d58fed5c76df9594eb25e33ca6
#
_cell.length_a   1.000
_cell.length_b   1.000
_cell.length_c   1.000
_cell.angle_alpha   90.00
_cell.angle_beta   90.00
_cell.angle_gamma   90.00
#
_symmetry.space_group_name_H-M   'P 1'
#
loop_
_entity.id
_entity.type
_entity.pdbx_description
1 polymer ?
#
loop_
_entity_poly.entity_id
_entity_poly.type
_entity_poly.pdbx_seq_one_letter_code
_entity_poly.pdbx_strand_id
1 'polypeptide(L)'
;METKPIDFNPPTDDAPTILLPLAASVFADRAARFDSLAENHKLADWLRFLGHLTRAQHDALQSLPALPPISTTLLAQAREHHMPPLNATAAERPAVWHEVLRQLLSALLPHAPEASIPLLTALAAADDIRLEALADGLLHGEPDPAAAGELPLVAAALQVIFTARATQLDAAQLQKLDTPGVCPCCGSLPVASLVRLAPTVNNLRYLHCSLCNTE
;
A
#
# COMPACT_ATOMS: atom_id res chain seq x y z
N MET A 1 3.63 12.88 35.10
CA MET A 1 3.42 11.91 34.01
C MET A 1 4.53 10.86 34.18
N GLU A 2 4.24 9.73 34.85
CA GLU A 2 5.23 8.67 35.04
C GLU A 2 5.44 7.95 33.72
N THR A 3 6.65 8.06 33.19
CA THR A 3 7.08 7.24 32.04
C THR A 3 7.29 5.82 32.54
N LYS A 4 6.39 4.89 32.20
CA LYS A 4 6.66 3.46 32.40
C LYS A 4 7.97 3.09 31.70
N PRO A 5 8.89 2.37 32.37
CA PRO A 5 10.10 1.88 31.70
C PRO A 5 9.71 0.99 30.52
N ILE A 6 10.36 1.19 29.39
CA ILE A 6 10.24 0.30 28.23
C ILE A 6 10.92 -1.00 28.60
N ASP A 7 10.16 -2.06 28.71
CA ASP A 7 10.68 -3.39 29.03
C ASP A 7 11.38 -3.95 27.77
N PHE A 8 12.70 -3.95 27.77
CA PHE A 8 13.52 -4.47 26.68
C PHE A 8 13.63 -6.00 26.81
N ASN A 9 12.54 -6.71 26.69
CA ASN A 9 12.60 -8.13 26.50
C ASN A 9 13.24 -8.47 25.14
N PRO A 10 14.21 -9.38 25.06
CA PRO A 10 14.75 -9.81 23.77
C PRO A 10 13.61 -10.38 22.90
N PRO A 11 13.71 -10.22 21.55
CA PRO A 11 12.73 -10.83 20.68
C PRO A 11 12.65 -12.32 20.92
N THR A 12 11.44 -12.86 21.00
CA THR A 12 11.23 -14.31 21.07
C THR A 12 11.63 -14.92 19.73
N ASP A 13 12.24 -16.10 19.73
CA ASP A 13 12.62 -16.83 18.50
C ASP A 13 11.41 -17.11 17.57
N ASP A 14 10.19 -16.96 18.09
CA ASP A 14 8.91 -17.17 17.38
C ASP A 14 8.34 -15.91 16.74
N ALA A 15 9.06 -14.79 16.72
CA ALA A 15 8.55 -13.55 16.13
C ALA A 15 8.40 -13.68 14.60
N PRO A 16 7.23 -13.34 14.02
CA PRO A 16 7.01 -13.45 12.58
C PRO A 16 7.96 -12.53 11.82
N THR A 17 8.61 -13.06 10.79
CA THR A 17 9.53 -12.31 9.93
C THR A 17 8.81 -11.50 8.87
N ILE A 18 7.56 -11.84 8.57
CA ILE A 18 6.70 -11.18 7.58
C ILE A 18 5.33 -10.97 8.21
N LEU A 19 4.85 -9.73 8.18
CA LEU A 19 3.50 -9.37 8.61
C LEU A 19 2.69 -8.95 7.40
N LEU A 20 1.70 -9.76 7.03
CA LEU A 20 0.75 -9.42 5.96
C LEU A 20 -0.20 -8.31 6.40
N PRO A 21 -0.69 -7.46 5.48
CA PRO A 21 -1.62 -6.40 5.81
C PRO A 21 -2.95 -6.96 6.30
N LEU A 22 -3.57 -6.26 7.24
CA LEU A 22 -4.93 -6.54 7.69
C LEU A 22 -5.90 -5.66 6.89
N ALA A 23 -6.67 -6.25 5.97
CA ALA A 23 -7.61 -5.51 5.12
C ALA A 23 -8.60 -4.64 5.91
N ALA A 24 -9.01 -5.11 7.08
CA ALA A 24 -9.98 -4.40 7.92
C ALA A 24 -9.43 -3.12 8.56
N SER A 25 -8.11 -2.97 8.70
CA SER A 25 -7.55 -1.87 9.50
C SER A 25 -6.46 -1.06 8.82
N VAL A 26 -5.70 -1.62 7.88
CA VAL A 26 -4.49 -1.00 7.34
C VAL A 26 -4.68 0.44 6.85
N PHE A 27 -5.73 0.72 6.12
CA PHE A 27 -6.04 2.09 5.66
C PHE A 27 -6.84 2.89 6.70
N ALA A 28 -7.72 2.24 7.48
CA ALA A 28 -8.47 2.90 8.54
C ALA A 28 -7.55 3.45 9.64
N ASP A 29 -6.58 2.65 10.10
CA ASP A 29 -5.59 3.07 11.09
C ASP A 29 -4.72 4.22 10.58
N ARG A 30 -4.34 4.16 9.29
CA ARG A 30 -3.59 5.22 8.63
C ARG A 30 -4.39 6.52 8.55
N ALA A 31 -5.69 6.46 8.20
CA ALA A 31 -6.56 7.62 8.16
C ALA A 31 -6.70 8.26 9.54
N ALA A 32 -6.96 7.47 10.58
CA ALA A 32 -7.02 7.94 11.96
C ALA A 32 -5.70 8.61 12.40
N ARG A 33 -4.56 8.06 11.94
CA ARG A 33 -3.26 8.66 12.23
C ARG A 33 -3.08 10.01 11.55
N PHE A 34 -3.53 10.17 10.29
CA PHE A 34 -3.48 11.47 9.61
C PHE A 34 -4.34 12.52 10.32
N ASP A 35 -5.55 12.15 10.78
CA ASP A 35 -6.41 13.06 11.54
C ASP A 35 -5.72 13.51 12.83
N SER A 36 -5.15 12.59 13.59
CA SER A 36 -4.40 12.91 14.81
C SER A 36 -3.20 13.81 14.54
N LEU A 37 -2.46 13.57 13.45
CA LEU A 37 -1.30 14.38 13.08
C LEU A 37 -1.71 15.77 12.56
N ALA A 38 -2.92 15.93 12.02
CA ALA A 38 -3.41 17.21 11.54
C ALA A 38 -3.76 18.19 12.68
N GLU A 39 -3.93 17.69 13.91
CA GLU A 39 -4.21 18.54 15.06
C GLU A 39 -3.04 19.48 15.32
N ASN A 40 -3.29 20.79 15.23
CA ASN A 40 -2.31 21.86 15.47
C ASN A 40 -1.03 21.79 14.61
N HIS A 41 -1.09 21.13 13.43
CA HIS A 41 0.07 21.02 12.55
C HIS A 41 0.05 22.05 11.43
N LYS A 42 1.23 22.57 11.03
CA LYS A 42 1.36 23.56 9.94
C LYS A 42 0.88 23.04 8.57
N LEU A 43 0.90 21.73 8.36
CA LEU A 43 0.40 21.05 7.16
C LEU A 43 -0.96 20.38 7.42
N ALA A 44 -1.78 20.93 8.32
CA ALA A 44 -3.05 20.31 8.72
C ALA A 44 -3.96 20.00 7.53
N ASP A 45 -4.10 20.91 6.59
CA ASP A 45 -4.99 20.73 5.42
C ASP A 45 -4.48 19.61 4.51
N TRP A 46 -3.17 19.51 4.30
CA TRP A 46 -2.56 18.41 3.57
C TRP A 46 -2.76 17.06 4.28
N LEU A 47 -2.55 17.01 5.59
CA LEU A 47 -2.76 15.80 6.38
C LEU A 47 -4.23 15.36 6.36
N ARG A 48 -5.18 16.29 6.45
CA ARG A 48 -6.61 16.00 6.30
C ARG A 48 -6.93 15.45 4.90
N PHE A 49 -6.36 16.04 3.85
CA PHE A 49 -6.52 15.53 2.47
C PHE A 49 -6.00 14.10 2.34
N LEU A 50 -4.82 13.78 2.91
CA LEU A 50 -4.30 12.40 2.97
C LEU A 50 -5.21 11.49 3.80
N GLY A 51 -5.82 11.99 4.86
CA GLY A 51 -6.83 11.28 5.63
C GLY A 51 -8.06 10.91 4.78
N HIS A 52 -8.56 11.84 3.95
CA HIS A 52 -9.65 11.57 3.01
C HIS A 52 -9.26 10.53 1.96
N LEU A 53 -8.07 10.65 1.36
CA LEU A 53 -7.54 9.66 0.42
C LEU A 53 -7.48 8.26 1.05
N THR A 54 -6.97 8.18 2.27
CA THR A 54 -6.78 6.88 2.93
C THR A 54 -8.11 6.26 3.37
N ARG A 55 -9.11 7.05 3.75
CA ARG A 55 -10.49 6.57 3.97
C ARG A 55 -11.09 6.04 2.67
N ALA A 56 -10.93 6.77 1.56
CA ALA A 56 -11.38 6.29 0.26
C ALA A 56 -10.69 4.96 -0.15
N GLN A 57 -9.39 4.79 0.15
CA GLN A 57 -8.70 3.51 -0.02
C GLN A 57 -9.31 2.39 0.84
N HIS A 58 -9.67 2.70 2.09
CA HIS A 58 -10.36 1.75 2.97
C HIS A 58 -11.69 1.30 2.38
N ASP A 59 -12.55 2.26 2.01
CA ASP A 59 -13.87 2.00 1.46
C ASP A 59 -13.79 1.21 0.14
N ALA A 60 -12.83 1.58 -0.73
CA ALA A 60 -12.57 0.85 -1.97
C ALA A 60 -12.10 -0.59 -1.71
N LEU A 61 -11.23 -0.82 -0.72
CA LEU A 61 -10.78 -2.16 -0.35
C LEU A 61 -11.93 -3.01 0.20
N GLN A 62 -12.81 -2.44 1.03
CA GLN A 62 -13.96 -3.16 1.60
C GLN A 62 -15.04 -3.49 0.55
N SER A 63 -15.20 -2.64 -0.47
CA SER A 63 -16.18 -2.83 -1.55
C SER A 63 -15.61 -3.54 -2.78
N LEU A 64 -14.32 -3.87 -2.77
CA LEU A 64 -13.65 -4.51 -3.91
C LEU A 64 -14.29 -5.87 -4.22
N PRO A 65 -14.68 -6.14 -5.49
CA PRO A 65 -15.11 -7.47 -5.87
C PRO A 65 -14.02 -8.51 -5.59
N ALA A 66 -14.43 -9.75 -5.32
CA ALA A 66 -13.49 -10.83 -5.07
C ALA A 66 -12.52 -10.97 -6.25
N LEU A 67 -11.24 -10.75 -5.97
CA LEU A 67 -10.19 -10.95 -6.97
C LEU A 67 -9.96 -12.46 -7.18
N PRO A 68 -9.57 -12.88 -8.39
CA PRO A 68 -9.21 -14.27 -8.64
C PRO A 68 -8.14 -14.75 -7.65
N PRO A 69 -8.23 -15.98 -7.15
CA PRO A 69 -7.22 -16.52 -6.24
C PRO A 69 -5.85 -16.57 -6.91
N ILE A 70 -4.79 -16.42 -6.12
CA ILE A 70 -3.43 -16.58 -6.61
C ILE A 70 -3.21 -18.05 -6.95
N SER A 71 -2.75 -18.32 -8.18
CA SER A 71 -2.51 -19.68 -8.65
C SER A 71 -1.47 -20.40 -7.79
N THR A 72 -1.75 -21.64 -7.39
CA THR A 72 -0.79 -22.47 -6.66
C THR A 72 0.48 -22.75 -7.48
N THR A 73 0.35 -22.81 -8.82
CA THR A 73 1.49 -22.94 -9.72
C THR A 73 2.38 -21.70 -9.65
N LEU A 74 1.79 -20.51 -9.66
CA LEU A 74 2.52 -19.25 -9.52
C LEU A 74 3.26 -19.18 -8.16
N LEU A 75 2.60 -19.58 -7.07
CA LEU A 75 3.22 -19.63 -5.75
C LEU A 75 4.39 -20.61 -5.68
N ALA A 76 4.25 -21.78 -6.32
CA ALA A 76 5.32 -22.79 -6.39
C ALA A 76 6.53 -22.26 -7.18
N GLN A 77 6.29 -21.67 -8.37
CA GLN A 77 7.33 -21.06 -9.19
C GLN A 77 8.04 -19.89 -8.48
N ALA A 78 7.26 -19.00 -7.84
CA ALA A 78 7.83 -17.90 -7.08
C ALA A 78 8.77 -18.39 -5.97
N ARG A 79 8.39 -19.48 -5.27
CA ARG A 79 9.22 -20.11 -4.25
C ARG A 79 10.47 -20.75 -4.84
N GLU A 80 10.34 -21.51 -5.94
CA GLU A 80 11.44 -22.20 -6.61
C GLU A 80 12.53 -21.21 -7.09
N HIS A 81 12.09 -20.05 -7.60
CA HIS A 81 12.99 -19.06 -8.18
C HIS A 81 13.31 -17.88 -7.26
N HIS A 82 12.98 -17.96 -5.97
CA HIS A 82 13.18 -16.86 -5.00
C HIS A 82 12.61 -15.51 -5.47
N MET A 83 11.43 -15.55 -6.10
CA MET A 83 10.73 -14.38 -6.64
C MET A 83 9.53 -13.99 -5.79
N PRO A 84 9.13 -12.71 -5.76
CA PRO A 84 7.91 -12.30 -5.09
C PRO A 84 6.68 -12.82 -5.86
N PRO A 85 5.71 -13.49 -5.21
CA PRO A 85 4.55 -14.08 -5.90
C PRO A 85 3.60 -13.04 -6.53
N LEU A 86 3.63 -11.79 -6.05
CA LEU A 86 2.86 -10.67 -6.59
C LEU A 86 3.75 -9.71 -7.38
N ASN A 87 4.82 -10.17 -8.00
CA ASN A 87 5.80 -9.32 -8.67
C ASN A 87 5.14 -8.13 -9.38
N ALA A 88 5.36 -6.93 -8.84
CA ALA A 88 4.67 -5.72 -9.27
C ALA A 88 4.93 -5.34 -10.73
N THR A 89 6.11 -5.72 -11.26
CA THR A 89 6.53 -5.38 -12.64
C THR A 89 6.16 -6.45 -13.66
N ALA A 90 5.92 -7.71 -13.24
CA ALA A 90 5.68 -8.84 -14.15
C ALA A 90 4.26 -9.40 -14.03
N ALA A 91 3.53 -9.12 -12.95
CA ALA A 91 2.19 -9.63 -12.74
C ALA A 91 1.16 -8.84 -13.57
N GLU A 92 0.23 -9.56 -14.21
CA GLU A 92 -0.95 -8.92 -14.77
C GLU A 92 -1.72 -8.19 -13.66
N ARG A 93 -2.04 -6.94 -13.90
CA ARG A 93 -2.89 -6.15 -13.01
C ARG A 93 -4.36 -6.41 -13.30
N PRO A 94 -5.20 -6.71 -12.29
CA PRO A 94 -6.64 -6.77 -12.50
C PRO A 94 -7.16 -5.39 -12.96
N ALA A 95 -7.82 -5.31 -14.11
CA ALA A 95 -8.30 -4.04 -14.69
C ALA A 95 -9.24 -3.23 -13.74
N VAL A 96 -9.79 -3.89 -12.71
CA VAL A 96 -10.61 -3.23 -11.68
C VAL A 96 -9.87 -2.10 -10.95
N TRP A 97 -8.54 -2.01 -11.03
CA TRP A 97 -7.79 -0.90 -10.43
C TRP A 97 -8.14 0.45 -11.06
N HIS A 98 -8.55 0.49 -12.33
CA HIS A 98 -9.05 1.71 -12.98
C HIS A 98 -10.33 2.21 -12.29
N GLU A 99 -11.23 1.29 -11.95
CA GLU A 99 -12.47 1.62 -11.24
C GLU A 99 -12.17 2.08 -9.82
N VAL A 100 -11.24 1.41 -9.12
CA VAL A 100 -10.75 1.85 -7.82
C VAL A 100 -10.20 3.28 -7.91
N LEU A 101 -9.37 3.60 -8.91
CA LEU A 101 -8.86 4.96 -9.10
C LEU A 101 -10.00 5.97 -9.26
N ARG A 102 -10.99 5.70 -10.13
CA ARG A 102 -12.15 6.59 -10.33
C ARG A 102 -12.95 6.77 -9.04
N GLN A 103 -13.13 5.72 -8.25
CA GLN A 103 -13.77 5.79 -6.94
C GLN A 103 -13.00 6.70 -5.96
N LEU A 104 -11.67 6.54 -5.87
CA LEU A 104 -10.82 7.41 -5.04
C LEU A 104 -10.93 8.87 -5.48
N LEU A 105 -10.84 9.15 -6.78
CA LEU A 105 -10.92 10.52 -7.32
C LEU A 105 -12.29 11.15 -7.02
N SER A 106 -13.37 10.41 -7.19
CA SER A 106 -14.73 10.86 -6.86
C SER A 106 -14.88 11.23 -5.39
N ALA A 107 -14.32 10.38 -4.49
CA ALA A 107 -14.35 10.63 -3.05
C ALA A 107 -13.48 11.84 -2.64
N LEU A 108 -12.42 12.13 -3.38
CA LEU A 108 -11.52 13.24 -3.09
C LEU A 108 -12.01 14.60 -3.59
N LEU A 109 -12.76 14.65 -4.68
CA LEU A 109 -13.22 15.90 -5.31
C LEU A 109 -13.85 16.91 -4.33
N PRO A 110 -14.73 16.50 -3.38
CA PRO A 110 -15.32 17.45 -2.42
C PRO A 110 -14.33 18.05 -1.41
N HIS A 111 -13.15 17.46 -1.29
CA HIS A 111 -12.12 17.82 -0.31
C HIS A 111 -10.86 18.40 -0.96
N ALA A 112 -10.84 18.45 -2.30
CA ALA A 112 -9.68 18.87 -3.07
C ALA A 112 -9.54 20.40 -3.05
N PRO A 113 -8.31 20.93 -2.94
CA PRO A 113 -8.04 22.32 -3.24
C PRO A 113 -8.48 22.66 -4.67
N GLU A 114 -9.03 23.86 -4.86
CA GLU A 114 -9.55 24.29 -6.18
C GLU A 114 -8.53 24.11 -7.31
N ALA A 115 -7.26 24.41 -7.04
CA ALA A 115 -6.17 24.24 -8.00
C ALA A 115 -5.94 22.78 -8.43
N SER A 116 -6.38 21.80 -7.64
CA SER A 116 -6.20 20.36 -7.94
C SER A 116 -7.39 19.75 -8.68
N ILE A 117 -8.56 20.42 -8.72
CA ILE A 117 -9.78 19.90 -9.35
C ILE A 117 -9.58 19.56 -10.83
N PRO A 118 -8.92 20.40 -11.66
CA PRO A 118 -8.68 20.06 -13.06
C PRO A 118 -7.86 18.78 -13.25
N LEU A 119 -6.84 18.56 -12.42
CA LEU A 119 -6.01 17.36 -12.46
C LEU A 119 -6.84 16.12 -12.11
N LEU A 120 -7.59 16.15 -11.00
CA LEU A 120 -8.43 15.03 -10.56
C LEU A 120 -9.46 14.67 -11.63
N THR A 121 -10.09 15.69 -12.25
CA THR A 121 -11.10 15.51 -13.29
C THR A 121 -10.50 14.92 -14.57
N ALA A 122 -9.34 15.43 -15.00
CA ALA A 122 -8.64 14.94 -16.17
C ALA A 122 -8.18 13.48 -15.98
N LEU A 123 -7.66 13.14 -14.81
CA LEU A 123 -7.23 11.78 -14.48
C LEU A 123 -8.43 10.81 -14.43
N ALA A 124 -9.58 11.24 -13.89
CA ALA A 124 -10.79 10.43 -13.87
C ALA A 124 -11.34 10.13 -15.27
N ALA A 125 -11.12 11.03 -16.23
CA ALA A 125 -11.53 10.90 -17.64
C ALA A 125 -10.47 10.23 -18.53
N ALA A 126 -9.29 9.90 -17.98
CA ALA A 126 -8.23 9.25 -18.74
C ALA A 126 -8.66 7.87 -19.22
N ASP A 127 -8.22 7.52 -20.44
CA ASP A 127 -8.44 6.20 -21.00
C ASP A 127 -7.53 5.14 -20.35
N ASP A 128 -7.88 3.88 -20.56
CA ASP A 128 -7.16 2.76 -19.96
C ASP A 128 -5.70 2.68 -20.45
N ILE A 129 -5.42 3.10 -21.69
CA ILE A 129 -4.04 3.08 -22.25
C ILE A 129 -3.15 4.05 -21.45
N ARG A 130 -3.66 5.26 -21.21
CA ARG A 130 -2.93 6.25 -20.41
C ARG A 130 -2.76 5.79 -18.96
N LEU A 131 -3.81 5.23 -18.36
CA LEU A 131 -3.75 4.73 -16.98
C LEU A 131 -2.71 3.62 -16.83
N GLU A 132 -2.67 2.65 -17.76
CA GLU A 132 -1.67 1.59 -17.75
C GLU A 132 -0.26 2.15 -17.96
N ALA A 133 -0.06 3.12 -18.83
CA ALA A 133 1.25 3.77 -19.01
C ALA A 133 1.75 4.46 -17.74
N LEU A 134 0.85 5.14 -16.99
CA LEU A 134 1.18 5.74 -15.68
C LEU A 134 1.56 4.68 -14.64
N ALA A 135 0.80 3.59 -14.59
CA ALA A 135 1.06 2.47 -13.67
C ALA A 135 2.38 1.78 -14.01
N ASP A 136 2.66 1.51 -15.28
CA ASP A 136 3.90 0.89 -15.73
C ASP A 136 5.12 1.76 -15.40
N GLY A 137 5.08 3.04 -15.74
CA GLY A 137 6.17 3.96 -15.40
C GLY A 137 6.44 4.00 -13.89
N LEU A 138 5.38 4.02 -13.07
CA LEU A 138 5.51 4.01 -11.62
C LEU A 138 6.12 2.71 -11.09
N LEU A 139 5.63 1.55 -11.55
CA LEU A 139 6.04 0.24 -11.04
C LEU A 139 7.42 -0.19 -11.52
N HIS A 140 7.85 0.27 -12.71
CA HIS A 140 9.21 0.03 -13.21
C HIS A 140 10.24 1.05 -12.72
N GLY A 141 9.81 2.09 -11.96
CA GLY A 141 10.70 3.13 -11.46
C GLY A 141 11.13 4.14 -12.53
N GLU A 142 10.37 4.24 -13.62
CA GLU A 142 10.59 5.15 -14.75
C GLU A 142 9.38 6.10 -14.93
N PRO A 143 8.95 6.82 -13.88
CA PRO A 143 7.76 7.66 -13.95
C PRO A 143 7.99 8.87 -14.88
N ASP A 144 6.97 9.24 -15.65
CA ASP A 144 6.97 10.47 -16.41
C ASP A 144 6.96 11.68 -15.45
N PRO A 145 7.99 12.55 -15.46
CA PRO A 145 8.03 13.72 -14.59
C PRO A 145 6.85 14.69 -14.83
N ALA A 146 6.31 14.73 -16.06
CA ALA A 146 5.17 15.57 -16.39
C ALA A 146 3.88 15.11 -15.69
N ALA A 147 3.79 13.85 -15.29
CA ALA A 147 2.67 13.25 -14.58
C ALA A 147 2.82 13.27 -13.04
N ALA A 148 3.81 13.99 -12.50
CA ALA A 148 4.13 13.96 -11.05
C ALA A 148 2.93 14.20 -10.12
N GLY A 149 1.95 15.00 -10.54
CA GLY A 149 0.73 15.23 -9.77
C GLY A 149 -0.27 14.06 -9.80
N GLU A 150 -0.24 13.23 -10.84
CA GLU A 150 -1.16 12.10 -11.04
C GLU A 150 -0.63 10.83 -10.34
N LEU A 151 0.68 10.65 -10.31
CA LEU A 151 1.34 9.43 -9.81
C LEU A 151 0.97 9.04 -8.38
N PRO A 152 0.87 9.95 -7.38
CA PRO A 152 0.43 9.57 -6.04
C PRO A 152 -0.98 8.99 -5.99
N LEU A 153 -1.88 9.44 -6.88
CA LEU A 153 -3.26 8.95 -6.97
C LEU A 153 -3.32 7.57 -7.62
N VAL A 154 -2.54 7.38 -8.70
CA VAL A 154 -2.34 6.06 -9.33
C VAL A 154 -1.73 5.08 -8.33
N ALA A 155 -0.68 5.49 -7.60
CA ALA A 155 -0.07 4.69 -6.55
C ALA A 155 -1.08 4.28 -5.48
N ALA A 156 -1.95 5.21 -5.05
CA ALA A 156 -2.97 4.94 -4.05
C ALA A 156 -3.99 3.89 -4.52
N ALA A 157 -4.41 3.92 -5.78
CA ALA A 157 -5.30 2.91 -6.35
C ALA A 157 -4.61 1.54 -6.47
N LEU A 158 -3.37 1.50 -6.93
CA LEU A 158 -2.57 0.28 -6.99
C LEU A 158 -2.35 -0.33 -5.60
N GLN A 159 -2.12 0.50 -4.57
CA GLN A 159 -2.01 0.02 -3.19
C GLN A 159 -3.25 -0.77 -2.75
N VAL A 160 -4.46 -0.35 -3.11
CA VAL A 160 -5.68 -1.09 -2.78
C VAL A 160 -5.64 -2.50 -3.36
N ILE A 161 -5.32 -2.63 -4.65
CA ILE A 161 -5.26 -3.92 -5.34
C ILE A 161 -4.16 -4.82 -4.79
N PHE A 162 -2.95 -4.29 -4.65
CA PHE A 162 -1.82 -5.08 -4.14
C PHE A 162 -2.01 -5.46 -2.67
N THR A 163 -2.66 -4.62 -1.86
CA THR A 163 -3.05 -4.97 -0.50
C THR A 163 -4.06 -6.11 -0.50
N ALA A 164 -5.13 -6.01 -1.31
CA ALA A 164 -6.11 -7.08 -1.45
C ALA A 164 -5.47 -8.41 -1.91
N ARG A 165 -4.51 -8.36 -2.82
CA ARG A 165 -3.76 -9.55 -3.26
C ARG A 165 -2.86 -10.09 -2.15
N ALA A 166 -2.19 -9.23 -1.39
CA ALA A 166 -1.33 -9.65 -0.29
C ALA A 166 -2.11 -10.37 0.82
N THR A 167 -3.37 -9.98 1.08
CA THR A 167 -4.22 -10.68 2.06
C THR A 167 -4.65 -12.09 1.64
N GLN A 168 -4.46 -12.48 0.39
CA GLN A 168 -4.69 -13.86 -0.09
C GLN A 168 -3.50 -14.78 0.16
N LEU A 169 -2.34 -14.23 0.53
CA LEU A 169 -1.12 -14.99 0.79
C LEU A 169 -1.12 -15.56 2.21
N ASP A 170 -0.37 -16.63 2.39
CA ASP A 170 -0.01 -17.16 3.70
C ASP A 170 1.44 -16.78 4.01
N ALA A 171 1.68 -16.06 5.10
CA ALA A 171 3.02 -15.63 5.52
C ALA A 171 3.98 -16.81 5.70
N ALA A 172 3.49 -17.98 6.13
CA ALA A 172 4.29 -19.20 6.28
C ALA A 172 4.78 -19.77 4.93
N GLN A 173 4.15 -19.38 3.83
CA GLN A 173 4.53 -19.82 2.47
C GLN A 173 5.47 -18.83 1.78
N LEU A 174 5.64 -17.64 2.36
CA LEU A 174 6.55 -16.64 1.84
C LEU A 174 7.97 -16.90 2.35
N GLN A 175 8.93 -16.52 1.56
CA GLN A 175 10.35 -16.64 1.91
C GLN A 175 11.07 -15.33 1.72
N LYS A 176 12.17 -15.18 2.45
CA LYS A 176 13.09 -14.07 2.22
C LYS A 176 13.67 -14.18 0.82
N LEU A 177 13.68 -13.07 0.08
CA LEU A 177 14.26 -13.00 -1.25
C LEU A 177 15.79 -12.87 -1.17
N ASP A 178 16.49 -13.27 -2.23
CA ASP A 178 17.95 -13.13 -2.33
C ASP A 178 18.36 -11.66 -2.39
N THR A 179 17.52 -10.79 -2.94
CA THR A 179 17.74 -9.34 -2.95
C THR A 179 17.25 -8.74 -1.63
N PRO A 180 18.14 -8.22 -0.77
CA PRO A 180 17.75 -7.61 0.48
C PRO A 180 17.03 -6.27 0.27
N GLY A 181 16.11 -5.95 1.17
CA GLY A 181 15.44 -4.65 1.18
C GLY A 181 14.29 -4.50 0.18
N VAL A 182 13.87 -5.58 -0.49
CA VAL A 182 12.64 -5.60 -1.30
C VAL A 182 11.55 -6.39 -0.61
N CYS A 183 10.29 -6.07 -0.93
CA CYS A 183 9.14 -6.72 -0.33
C CYS A 183 9.02 -8.19 -0.79
N PRO A 184 8.93 -9.17 0.12
CA PRO A 184 8.83 -10.58 -0.23
C PRO A 184 7.51 -10.94 -0.94
N CYS A 185 6.47 -10.09 -0.84
CA CYS A 185 5.20 -10.30 -1.51
C CYS A 185 5.19 -9.77 -2.94
N CYS A 186 5.64 -8.53 -3.18
CA CYS A 186 5.46 -7.84 -4.47
C CYS A 186 6.75 -7.34 -5.12
N GLY A 187 7.90 -7.40 -4.44
CA GLY A 187 9.18 -6.93 -4.96
C GLY A 187 9.41 -5.41 -4.86
N SER A 188 8.42 -4.64 -4.43
CA SER A 188 8.56 -3.18 -4.31
C SER A 188 9.47 -2.79 -3.15
N LEU A 189 10.01 -1.58 -3.22
CA LEU A 189 10.86 -1.01 -2.17
C LEU A 189 10.01 -0.60 -0.95
N PRO A 190 10.59 -0.61 0.26
CA PRO A 190 9.94 -0.10 1.45
C PRO A 190 9.85 1.43 1.43
N VAL A 191 8.81 1.97 2.02
CA VAL A 191 8.62 3.43 2.20
C VAL A 191 8.96 3.89 3.61
N ALA A 192 8.93 2.98 4.58
CA ALA A 192 9.19 3.27 5.98
C ALA A 192 9.81 2.09 6.72
N SER A 193 10.45 2.39 7.84
CA SER A 193 10.89 1.42 8.83
C SER A 193 10.11 1.66 10.11
N LEU A 194 9.42 0.64 10.61
CA LEU A 194 8.53 0.71 11.76
C LEU A 194 9.07 -0.13 12.90
N VAL A 195 8.94 0.37 14.13
CA VAL A 195 9.17 -0.41 15.34
C VAL A 195 7.81 -0.80 15.90
N ARG A 196 7.53 -2.09 15.99
CA ARG A 196 6.29 -2.61 16.54
C ARG A 196 6.39 -2.71 18.07
N LEU A 197 5.35 -2.24 18.76
CA LEU A 197 5.18 -2.32 20.21
C LEU A 197 3.90 -3.12 20.50
N ALA A 198 3.98 -4.43 20.33
CA ALA A 198 2.90 -5.36 20.62
C ALA A 198 3.41 -6.58 21.39
N PRO A 199 2.58 -7.28 22.16
CA PRO A 199 3.02 -8.37 23.03
C PRO A 199 3.84 -9.45 22.31
N THR A 200 3.50 -9.76 21.06
CA THR A 200 4.15 -10.83 20.28
C THR A 200 5.30 -10.34 19.39
N VAL A 201 5.43 -9.02 19.16
CA VAL A 201 6.40 -8.42 18.21
C VAL A 201 7.10 -7.20 18.82
N ASN A 202 7.23 -7.17 20.14
CA ASN A 202 7.76 -6.01 20.85
C ASN A 202 9.23 -5.74 20.48
N ASN A 203 9.55 -4.46 20.22
CA ASN A 203 10.89 -3.98 19.85
C ASN A 203 11.45 -4.55 18.53
N LEU A 204 10.64 -5.19 17.71
CA LEU A 204 11.06 -5.62 16.38
C LEU A 204 10.90 -4.49 15.38
N ARG A 205 11.85 -4.41 14.45
CA ARG A 205 11.85 -3.46 13.35
C ARG A 205 11.46 -4.14 12.05
N TYR A 206 10.42 -3.62 11.42
CA TYR A 206 9.95 -4.07 10.11
C TYR A 206 10.15 -2.99 9.06
N LEU A 207 10.25 -3.40 7.80
CA LEU A 207 10.21 -2.52 6.64
C LEU A 207 8.81 -2.56 6.05
N HIS A 208 8.17 -1.40 5.96
CA HIS A 208 6.81 -1.29 5.42
C HIS A 208 6.84 -1.10 3.91
N CYS A 209 6.22 -1.99 3.17
CA CYS A 209 6.17 -1.96 1.71
C CYS A 209 5.37 -0.75 1.20
N SER A 210 5.91 -0.06 0.19
CA SER A 210 5.26 1.10 -0.43
C SER A 210 3.99 0.75 -1.20
N LEU A 211 3.81 -0.51 -1.62
CA LEU A 211 2.73 -0.93 -2.52
C LEU A 211 1.71 -1.85 -1.85
N CYS A 212 2.12 -3.00 -1.33
CA CYS A 212 1.18 -4.00 -0.79
C CYS A 212 0.98 -3.91 0.73
N ASN A 213 1.61 -2.95 1.42
CA ASN A 213 1.52 -2.74 2.87
C ASN A 213 1.98 -3.93 3.74
N THR A 214 2.72 -4.90 3.19
CA THR A 214 3.40 -5.96 3.96
C THR A 214 4.56 -5.38 4.76
N GLU A 215 4.82 -5.92 5.93
CA GLU A 215 5.93 -5.57 6.80
C GLU A 215 6.88 -6.75 7.04
#